data_b74234fbca004af48afe732306488b4f
#
_entry.id   b74234fbca004af48afe732306488b4f
#
_cell.length_a   1.000
_cell.length_b   1.000
_cell.length_c   1.000
_cell.angle_alpha   90.00
_cell.angle_beta   90.00
_cell.angle_gamma   90.00
#
_symmetry.space_group_name_H-M   'P 1'
#
loop_
_entity.id
_entity.type
_entity.pdbx_description
1 polymer ?
#
loop_
_entity_poly.entity_id
_entity_poly.type
_entity_poly.pdbx_seq_one_letter_code
_entity_poly.pdbx_strand_id
1 'polypeptide(L)'
;MYLLAMRIIQDCRKRNTLKKIKDYYFHKAKSDGYVARSVYKLEEIDKKHSLLNRGDHVLDLGCSPGAWLQYTAEKVGEKGQVLGVDLQGVKLSLPKNFKVLQADIFDMKVQDLEINGSMIDVILSDMAPKTTGIRDADARRSFALNQKVLELSVSLLRSQGALLVKAFQGEPIEQLRREFSNSFAQVKLCKPKSSRSESVEIFLLGLNKK
;
A
#
# COMPACT_ATOMS: atom_id res chain seq x y z
N MET A 1 11.74 -39.52 -19.57
CA MET A 1 10.59 -38.92 -20.29
C MET A 1 9.39 -38.64 -19.38
N TYR A 2 9.00 -39.52 -18.45
CA TYR A 2 7.84 -39.37 -17.55
C TYR A 2 7.93 -38.17 -16.56
N LEU A 3 9.09 -37.95 -16.00
CA LEU A 3 9.34 -36.84 -15.02
C LEU A 3 9.25 -35.44 -15.66
N LEU A 4 9.62 -35.32 -16.95
CA LEU A 4 9.54 -34.06 -17.68
C LEU A 4 8.07 -33.71 -18.00
N ALA A 5 7.27 -34.70 -18.39
CA ALA A 5 5.85 -34.55 -18.66
C ALA A 5 5.06 -34.17 -17.39
N MET A 6 5.37 -34.76 -16.23
CA MET A 6 4.74 -34.39 -14.95
C MET A 6 5.06 -32.95 -14.52
N ARG A 7 6.28 -32.48 -14.73
CA ARG A 7 6.65 -31.07 -14.46
C ARG A 7 5.88 -30.09 -15.36
N ILE A 8 5.76 -30.39 -16.65
CA ILE A 8 5.01 -29.56 -17.62
C ILE A 8 3.52 -29.49 -17.23
N ILE A 9 2.91 -30.62 -16.82
CA ILE A 9 1.50 -30.66 -16.40
C ILE A 9 1.30 -29.89 -15.08
N GLN A 10 2.22 -29.98 -14.14
CA GLN A 10 2.16 -29.20 -12.89
C GLN A 10 2.33 -27.70 -13.15
N ASP A 11 3.22 -27.29 -14.05
CA ASP A 11 3.40 -25.89 -14.44
C ASP A 11 2.18 -25.33 -15.21
N CYS A 12 1.56 -26.13 -16.08
CA CYS A 12 0.30 -25.74 -16.74
C CYS A 12 -0.86 -25.60 -15.77
N ARG A 13 -1.01 -26.50 -14.80
CA ARG A 13 -2.04 -26.41 -13.76
C ARG A 13 -1.83 -25.18 -12.86
N LYS A 14 -0.60 -24.91 -12.44
CA LYS A 14 -0.26 -23.70 -11.68
C LYS A 14 -0.58 -22.42 -12.48
N ARG A 15 -0.17 -22.33 -13.75
CA ARG A 15 -0.48 -21.16 -14.60
C ARG A 15 -1.99 -20.95 -14.81
N ASN A 16 -2.78 -22.00 -14.99
CA ASN A 16 -4.23 -21.90 -15.14
C ASN A 16 -4.92 -21.47 -13.83
N THR A 17 -4.46 -21.96 -12.68
CA THR A 17 -4.99 -21.54 -11.37
C THR A 17 -4.66 -20.08 -11.10
N LEU A 18 -3.45 -19.63 -11.42
CA LEU A 18 -3.00 -18.25 -11.27
C LEU A 18 -3.77 -17.27 -12.17
N LYS A 19 -4.06 -17.68 -13.42
CA LYS A 19 -4.87 -16.89 -14.33
C LYS A 19 -6.31 -16.74 -13.81
N LYS A 20 -6.91 -17.82 -13.25
CA LYS A 20 -8.23 -17.79 -12.62
C LYS A 20 -8.29 -16.86 -11.40
N ILE A 21 -7.27 -16.87 -10.54
CA ILE A 21 -7.21 -15.98 -9.35
C ILE A 21 -7.05 -14.52 -9.78
N LYS A 22 -6.25 -14.24 -10.83
CA LYS A 22 -6.08 -12.90 -11.38
C LYS A 22 -7.38 -12.33 -11.91
N ASP A 23 -8.14 -13.18 -12.62
CA ASP A 23 -9.44 -12.81 -13.19
C ASP A 23 -10.49 -12.62 -12.08
N TYR A 24 -10.47 -13.45 -11.01
CA TYR A 24 -11.40 -13.35 -9.89
C TYR A 24 -11.36 -11.96 -9.22
N TYR A 25 -10.21 -11.51 -8.74
CA TYR A 25 -10.10 -10.21 -8.06
C TYR A 25 -10.34 -9.02 -8.99
N PHE A 26 -10.04 -9.17 -10.28
CA PHE A 26 -10.35 -8.15 -11.28
C PHE A 26 -11.87 -8.03 -11.48
N HIS A 27 -12.56 -9.14 -11.69
CA HIS A 27 -14.02 -9.14 -11.84
C HIS A 27 -14.72 -8.73 -10.56
N LYS A 28 -14.22 -9.19 -9.42
CA LYS A 28 -14.73 -8.78 -8.11
C LYS A 28 -14.62 -7.27 -7.90
N ALA A 29 -13.49 -6.65 -8.21
CA ALA A 29 -13.33 -5.20 -8.08
C ALA A 29 -14.34 -4.44 -8.94
N LYS A 30 -14.54 -4.88 -10.19
CA LYS A 30 -15.54 -4.29 -11.08
C LYS A 30 -16.97 -4.46 -10.56
N SER A 31 -17.29 -5.62 -10.00
CA SER A 31 -18.61 -5.90 -9.39
C SER A 31 -18.84 -5.05 -8.14
N ASP A 32 -17.81 -4.88 -7.31
CA ASP A 32 -17.90 -4.12 -6.06
C ASP A 32 -17.76 -2.59 -6.29
N GLY A 33 -17.57 -2.14 -7.54
CA GLY A 33 -17.47 -0.71 -7.90
C GLY A 33 -16.09 -0.09 -7.67
N TYR A 34 -15.07 -0.89 -7.39
CA TYR A 34 -13.71 -0.39 -7.23
C TYR A 34 -12.97 -0.26 -8.56
N VAL A 35 -12.18 0.82 -8.70
CA VAL A 35 -11.43 1.11 -9.93
C VAL A 35 -10.22 0.18 -10.14
N ALA A 36 -9.74 -0.49 -9.10
CA ALA A 36 -8.64 -1.46 -9.22
C ALA A 36 -8.70 -2.55 -8.15
N ARG A 37 -8.21 -3.73 -8.52
CA ARG A 37 -8.14 -4.90 -7.61
C ARG A 37 -7.20 -4.74 -6.41
N SER A 38 -6.32 -3.72 -6.44
CA SER A 38 -5.40 -3.42 -5.34
C SER A 38 -6.12 -3.11 -4.03
N VAL A 39 -7.38 -2.70 -4.09
CA VAL A 39 -8.24 -2.46 -2.91
C VAL A 39 -8.23 -3.63 -1.94
N TYR A 40 -8.26 -4.87 -2.43
CA TYR A 40 -8.33 -6.06 -1.58
C TYR A 40 -7.06 -6.31 -0.78
N LYS A 41 -5.91 -5.75 -1.19
CA LYS A 41 -4.70 -5.78 -0.39
C LYS A 41 -4.87 -4.97 0.90
N LEU A 42 -5.40 -3.74 0.77
CA LEU A 42 -5.70 -2.89 1.91
C LEU A 42 -6.83 -3.48 2.76
N GLU A 43 -7.91 -3.93 2.14
CA GLU A 43 -9.05 -4.54 2.83
C GLU A 43 -8.63 -5.73 3.71
N GLU A 44 -7.80 -6.64 3.20
CA GLU A 44 -7.32 -7.79 3.97
C GLU A 44 -6.43 -7.37 5.15
N ILE A 45 -5.55 -6.38 4.96
CA ILE A 45 -4.69 -5.87 6.03
C ILE A 45 -5.52 -5.13 7.07
N ASP A 46 -6.43 -4.26 6.64
CA ASP A 46 -7.32 -3.51 7.52
C ASP A 46 -8.21 -4.42 8.37
N LYS A 47 -8.88 -5.39 7.76
CA LYS A 47 -9.71 -6.38 8.48
C LYS A 47 -8.93 -7.17 9.53
N LYS A 48 -7.66 -7.45 9.27
CA LYS A 48 -6.81 -8.21 10.20
C LYS A 48 -6.24 -7.38 11.34
N HIS A 49 -6.03 -6.10 11.11
CA HIS A 49 -5.28 -5.24 12.04
C HIS A 49 -6.08 -4.04 12.56
N SER A 50 -7.33 -3.85 12.08
CA SER A 50 -8.19 -2.70 12.42
C SER A 50 -7.46 -1.38 12.19
N LEU A 51 -6.92 -1.24 10.96
CA LEU A 51 -6.01 -0.16 10.60
C LEU A 51 -6.72 1.18 10.47
N LEU A 52 -7.93 1.18 9.88
CA LEU A 52 -8.71 2.37 9.57
C LEU A 52 -9.96 2.45 10.44
N ASN A 53 -10.20 3.60 11.04
CA ASN A 53 -11.34 3.86 11.91
C ASN A 53 -12.14 5.08 11.43
N ARG A 54 -13.38 5.20 11.90
CA ARG A 54 -14.21 6.37 11.60
C ARG A 54 -13.60 7.62 12.21
N GLY A 55 -13.49 8.65 11.37
CA GLY A 55 -12.93 9.95 11.75
C GLY A 55 -11.42 10.07 11.58
N ASP A 56 -10.72 9.00 11.17
CA ASP A 56 -9.27 9.06 10.96
C ASP A 56 -8.87 10.08 9.88
N HIS A 57 -7.75 10.75 10.10
CA HIS A 57 -7.01 11.53 9.12
C HIS A 57 -5.98 10.63 8.44
N VAL A 58 -6.12 10.45 7.14
CA VAL A 58 -5.32 9.47 6.38
C VAL A 58 -4.53 10.16 5.26
N LEU A 59 -3.25 9.84 5.15
CA LEU A 59 -2.40 10.19 4.01
C LEU A 59 -2.21 8.93 3.15
N ASP A 60 -2.62 9.00 1.86
CA ASP A 60 -2.49 7.90 0.89
C ASP A 60 -1.46 8.27 -0.20
N LEU A 61 -0.28 7.67 -0.12
CA LEU A 61 0.85 7.91 -1.02
C LEU A 61 0.89 6.84 -2.11
N GLY A 62 0.86 7.29 -3.38
CA GLY A 62 0.66 6.39 -4.52
C GLY A 62 -0.82 6.04 -4.71
N CYS A 63 -1.69 7.03 -4.52
CA CYS A 63 -3.14 6.82 -4.45
C CYS A 63 -3.79 6.50 -5.80
N SER A 64 -3.14 6.77 -6.96
CA SER A 64 -3.73 6.49 -8.28
C SER A 64 -3.82 4.98 -8.56
N PRO A 65 -4.90 4.50 -9.17
CA PRO A 65 -6.05 5.20 -9.75
C PRO A 65 -7.18 5.56 -8.76
N GLY A 66 -7.03 5.28 -7.44
CA GLY A 66 -7.97 5.68 -6.41
C GLY A 66 -8.70 4.52 -5.69
N ALA A 67 -8.31 3.26 -5.91
CA ALA A 67 -8.97 2.13 -5.27
C ALA A 67 -8.83 2.13 -3.74
N TRP A 68 -7.67 2.55 -3.24
CA TRP A 68 -7.44 2.71 -1.80
C TRP A 68 -8.21 3.92 -1.25
N LEU A 69 -8.30 5.02 -1.99
CA LEU A 69 -9.13 6.17 -1.63
C LEU A 69 -10.61 5.79 -1.48
N GLN A 70 -11.16 4.96 -2.42
CA GLN A 70 -12.54 4.48 -2.31
C GLN A 70 -12.77 3.71 -1.01
N TYR A 71 -11.92 2.72 -0.71
CA TYR A 71 -12.01 1.92 0.51
C TYR A 71 -11.84 2.78 1.78
N THR A 72 -10.86 3.68 1.77
CA THR A 72 -10.62 4.59 2.89
C THR A 72 -11.84 5.48 3.15
N ALA A 73 -12.51 5.97 2.09
CA ALA A 73 -13.74 6.76 2.22
C ALA A 73 -14.86 6.01 2.97
N GLU A 74 -15.03 4.74 2.64
CA GLU A 74 -16.03 3.89 3.32
C GLU A 74 -15.69 3.70 4.81
N LYS A 75 -14.40 3.64 5.15
CA LYS A 75 -13.93 3.38 6.52
C LYS A 75 -13.96 4.63 7.40
N VAL A 76 -13.35 5.72 6.94
CA VAL A 76 -13.22 6.94 7.76
C VAL A 76 -14.53 7.73 7.84
N GLY A 77 -15.38 7.61 6.83
CA GLY A 77 -16.67 8.31 6.75
C GLY A 77 -16.53 9.84 6.66
N GLU A 78 -17.62 10.55 6.87
CA GLU A 78 -17.72 12.00 6.66
C GLU A 78 -16.87 12.83 7.62
N LYS A 79 -16.56 12.31 8.81
CA LYS A 79 -15.75 13.00 9.83
C LYS A 79 -14.25 12.82 9.61
N GLY A 80 -13.84 11.79 8.87
CA GLY A 80 -12.45 11.57 8.51
C GLY A 80 -12.00 12.53 7.42
N GLN A 81 -10.71 12.67 7.23
CA GLN A 81 -10.12 13.47 6.16
C GLN A 81 -9.04 12.66 5.46
N VAL A 82 -8.94 12.80 4.16
CA VAL A 82 -7.95 12.06 3.37
C VAL A 82 -7.22 12.97 2.41
N LEU A 83 -5.90 12.90 2.45
CA LEU A 83 -5.01 13.50 1.47
C LEU A 83 -4.36 12.39 0.65
N GLY A 84 -4.66 12.33 -0.65
CA GLY A 84 -4.00 11.46 -1.61
C GLY A 84 -2.87 12.18 -2.32
N VAL A 85 -1.76 11.50 -2.57
CA VAL A 85 -0.64 12.03 -3.37
C VAL A 85 -0.22 10.98 -4.39
N ASP A 86 -0.09 11.37 -5.66
CA ASP A 86 0.43 10.51 -6.73
C ASP A 86 1.04 11.35 -7.85
N LEU A 87 1.95 10.78 -8.60
CA LEU A 87 2.47 11.37 -9.85
C LEU A 87 1.39 11.52 -10.93
N GLN A 88 0.34 10.72 -10.85
CA GLN A 88 -0.79 10.72 -11.78
C GLN A 88 -2.06 11.21 -11.09
N GLY A 89 -2.87 11.95 -11.81
CA GLY A 89 -4.17 12.40 -11.31
C GLY A 89 -5.15 11.24 -11.11
N VAL A 90 -6.07 11.41 -10.16
CA VAL A 90 -7.17 10.47 -9.88
C VAL A 90 -8.44 10.96 -10.58
N LYS A 91 -9.07 10.07 -11.37
CA LYS A 91 -10.30 10.37 -12.12
C LYS A 91 -11.52 9.78 -11.41
N LEU A 92 -11.74 10.16 -10.16
CA LEU A 92 -12.86 9.71 -9.35
C LEU A 92 -13.62 10.91 -8.79
N SER A 93 -14.94 10.76 -8.64
CA SER A 93 -15.71 11.66 -7.79
C SER A 93 -15.42 11.28 -6.33
N LEU A 94 -14.69 12.15 -5.65
CA LEU A 94 -14.29 11.93 -4.26
C LEU A 94 -15.21 12.72 -3.31
N PRO A 95 -15.41 12.26 -2.06
CA PRO A 95 -16.09 13.02 -1.02
C PRO A 95 -15.41 14.38 -0.77
N LYS A 96 -16.16 15.36 -0.27
CA LYS A 96 -15.66 16.73 -0.03
C LYS A 96 -14.50 16.81 0.98
N ASN A 97 -14.40 15.86 1.88
CA ASN A 97 -13.34 15.71 2.87
C ASN A 97 -12.08 15.00 2.34
N PHE A 98 -12.03 14.77 1.01
CA PHE A 98 -10.87 14.18 0.32
C PHE A 98 -10.22 15.22 -0.59
N LYS A 99 -8.91 15.26 -0.54
CA LYS A 99 -8.07 16.09 -1.43
C LYS A 99 -7.03 15.20 -2.10
N VAL A 100 -6.74 15.45 -3.36
CA VAL A 100 -5.67 14.77 -4.10
C VAL A 100 -4.70 15.79 -4.66
N LEU A 101 -3.42 15.55 -4.44
CA LEU A 101 -2.31 16.33 -5.00
C LEU A 101 -1.59 15.49 -6.05
N GLN A 102 -1.39 16.05 -7.23
CA GLN A 102 -0.52 15.45 -8.24
C GLN A 102 0.89 15.99 -8.05
N ALA A 103 1.76 15.18 -7.41
CA ALA A 103 3.11 15.59 -7.05
C ALA A 103 4.05 14.38 -6.90
N ASP A 104 5.36 14.64 -6.96
CA ASP A 104 6.38 13.68 -6.55
C ASP A 104 6.65 13.82 -5.05
N ILE A 105 6.59 12.72 -4.33
CA ILE A 105 6.81 12.70 -2.88
C ILE A 105 8.22 13.17 -2.49
N PHE A 106 9.21 13.02 -3.37
CA PHE A 106 10.57 13.49 -3.11
C PHE A 106 10.69 15.01 -3.12
N ASP A 107 9.81 15.70 -3.84
CA ASP A 107 9.77 17.17 -3.92
C ASP A 107 8.91 17.80 -2.82
N MET A 108 8.13 16.98 -2.07
CA MET A 108 7.20 17.47 -1.04
C MET A 108 7.86 17.68 0.31
N LYS A 109 7.41 18.71 0.99
CA LYS A 109 7.76 19.02 2.38
C LYS A 109 6.63 18.57 3.33
N VAL A 110 6.93 18.45 4.61
CA VAL A 110 5.95 18.09 5.65
C VAL A 110 4.70 18.99 5.60
N GLN A 111 4.89 20.31 5.43
CA GLN A 111 3.81 21.29 5.39
C GLN A 111 2.82 21.04 4.23
N ASP A 112 3.29 20.50 3.11
CA ASP A 112 2.46 20.21 1.93
C ASP A 112 1.54 19.01 2.17
N LEU A 113 1.88 18.17 3.16
CA LEU A 113 1.21 16.92 3.52
C LEU A 113 0.34 17.03 4.77
N GLU A 114 0.28 18.18 5.39
CA GLU A 114 -0.57 18.43 6.55
C GLU A 114 -2.06 18.47 6.16
N ILE A 115 -2.89 17.87 6.99
CA ILE A 115 -4.34 17.87 6.84
C ILE A 115 -4.93 18.87 7.85
N ASN A 116 -5.17 20.10 7.40
CA ASN A 116 -5.75 21.19 8.21
C ASN A 116 -5.01 21.45 9.55
N GLY A 117 -3.68 21.29 9.56
CA GLY A 117 -2.86 21.45 10.76
C GLY A 117 -3.01 20.33 11.80
N SER A 118 -3.71 19.25 11.45
CA SER A 118 -3.89 18.10 12.34
C SER A 118 -2.86 17.02 12.05
N MET A 119 -2.48 16.30 13.10
CA MET A 119 -1.66 15.09 12.96
C MET A 119 -2.43 13.99 12.21
N ILE A 120 -1.71 13.14 11.52
CA ILE A 120 -2.24 12.03 10.73
C ILE A 120 -2.35 10.77 11.59
N ASP A 121 -3.48 10.06 11.50
CA ASP A 121 -3.72 8.80 12.19
C ASP A 121 -3.05 7.63 11.47
N VAL A 122 -3.19 7.58 10.14
CA VAL A 122 -2.69 6.49 9.30
C VAL A 122 -2.04 7.01 8.03
N ILE A 123 -0.82 6.56 7.76
CA ILE A 123 -0.18 6.74 6.46
C ILE A 123 -0.23 5.41 5.70
N LEU A 124 -0.76 5.45 4.49
CA LEU A 124 -0.80 4.34 3.54
C LEU A 124 0.16 4.62 2.39
N SER A 125 0.87 3.60 1.89
CA SER A 125 1.71 3.74 0.70
C SER A 125 1.68 2.47 -0.15
N ASP A 126 1.02 2.54 -1.32
CA ASP A 126 1.10 1.51 -2.38
C ASP A 126 2.07 1.94 -3.51
N MET A 127 2.95 2.91 -3.23
CA MET A 127 3.95 3.35 -4.21
C MET A 127 4.87 2.23 -4.65
N ALA A 128 5.27 2.26 -5.91
CA ALA A 128 6.30 1.39 -6.47
C ALA A 128 7.23 2.20 -7.37
N PRO A 129 8.53 1.93 -7.36
CA PRO A 129 9.43 2.52 -8.33
C PRO A 129 9.10 2.00 -9.73
N LYS A 130 9.52 2.74 -10.77
CA LYS A 130 9.56 2.18 -12.12
C LYS A 130 10.49 0.96 -12.12
N THR A 131 9.92 -0.24 -12.34
CA THR A 131 10.68 -1.48 -12.30
C THR A 131 11.54 -1.65 -13.55
N THR A 132 12.77 -2.12 -13.35
CA THR A 132 13.72 -2.46 -14.42
C THR A 132 13.67 -3.94 -14.79
N GLY A 133 13.04 -4.77 -13.95
CA GLY A 133 13.08 -6.22 -14.03
C GLY A 133 14.30 -6.84 -13.33
N ILE A 134 15.24 -6.03 -12.87
CA ILE A 134 16.41 -6.48 -12.10
C ILE A 134 16.02 -6.41 -10.61
N ARG A 135 15.82 -7.57 -9.98
CA ARG A 135 15.26 -7.68 -8.61
C ARG A 135 15.97 -6.80 -7.58
N ASP A 136 17.29 -6.84 -7.54
CA ASP A 136 18.06 -6.11 -6.53
C ASP A 136 18.02 -4.59 -6.76
N ALA A 137 18.02 -4.14 -8.03
CA ALA A 137 17.88 -2.73 -8.35
C ALA A 137 16.47 -2.23 -7.97
N ASP A 138 15.45 -3.01 -8.28
CA ASP A 138 14.07 -2.67 -7.98
C ASP A 138 13.81 -2.69 -6.45
N ALA A 139 14.41 -3.63 -5.72
CA ALA A 139 14.33 -3.69 -4.26
C ALA A 139 15.00 -2.48 -3.60
N ARG A 140 16.18 -2.07 -4.06
CA ARG A 140 16.85 -0.84 -3.55
C ARG A 140 16.07 0.44 -3.83
N ARG A 141 15.43 0.56 -5.00
CA ARG A 141 14.57 1.71 -5.32
C ARG A 141 13.32 1.73 -4.45
N SER A 142 12.70 0.57 -4.24
CA SER A 142 11.57 0.42 -3.32
C SER A 142 11.97 0.79 -1.88
N PHE A 143 13.15 0.40 -1.45
CA PHE A 143 13.69 0.75 -0.14
C PHE A 143 13.86 2.26 0.01
N ALA A 144 14.44 2.97 -0.97
CA ALA A 144 14.61 4.42 -0.92
C ALA A 144 13.26 5.17 -0.83
N LEU A 145 12.23 4.72 -1.57
CA LEU A 145 10.87 5.25 -1.44
C LEU A 145 10.34 5.07 -0.01
N ASN A 146 10.50 3.89 0.56
CA ASN A 146 10.00 3.58 1.89
C ASN A 146 10.76 4.31 2.99
N GLN A 147 12.07 4.59 2.81
CA GLN A 147 12.84 5.44 3.71
C GLN A 147 12.28 6.87 3.72
N LYS A 148 11.96 7.43 2.54
CA LYS A 148 11.34 8.76 2.44
C LYS A 148 9.99 8.81 3.16
N VAL A 149 9.16 7.80 2.99
CA VAL A 149 7.86 7.69 3.69
C VAL A 149 8.05 7.57 5.20
N LEU A 150 9.01 6.77 5.66
CA LEU A 150 9.33 6.63 7.08
C LEU A 150 9.81 7.95 7.68
N GLU A 151 10.69 8.68 6.99
CA GLU A 151 11.15 10.02 7.40
C GLU A 151 9.95 10.97 7.59
N LEU A 152 9.06 11.07 6.61
CA LEU A 152 7.88 11.91 6.68
C LEU A 152 6.94 11.48 7.83
N SER A 153 6.81 10.18 8.07
CA SER A 153 5.95 9.65 9.12
C SER A 153 6.36 10.08 10.52
N VAL A 154 7.64 10.34 10.75
CA VAL A 154 8.14 10.84 12.05
C VAL A 154 7.50 12.16 12.43
N SER A 155 7.33 13.08 11.47
CA SER A 155 6.76 14.40 11.69
C SER A 155 5.23 14.44 11.55
N LEU A 156 4.65 13.63 10.67
CA LEU A 156 3.24 13.69 10.30
C LEU A 156 2.34 12.81 11.16
N LEU A 157 2.78 11.61 11.54
CA LEU A 157 1.95 10.69 12.32
C LEU A 157 1.86 11.11 13.78
N ARG A 158 0.65 11.05 14.34
CA ARG A 158 0.47 11.17 15.78
C ARG A 158 1.10 9.99 16.54
N SER A 159 1.32 10.17 17.85
CA SER A 159 1.62 9.03 18.73
C SER A 159 0.50 7.98 18.62
N GLN A 160 0.86 6.70 18.67
CA GLN A 160 -0.02 5.55 18.42
C GLN A 160 -0.57 5.45 16.99
N GLY A 161 -0.18 6.31 16.05
CA GLY A 161 -0.53 6.22 14.64
C GLY A 161 0.09 5.00 13.96
N ALA A 162 -0.33 4.74 12.72
CA ALA A 162 0.08 3.57 11.96
C ALA A 162 0.65 3.94 10.57
N LEU A 163 1.60 3.15 10.10
CA LEU A 163 2.22 3.28 8.78
C LEU A 163 2.18 1.94 8.05
N LEU A 164 1.55 1.91 6.87
CA LEU A 164 1.54 0.77 5.97
C LEU A 164 2.27 1.13 4.68
N VAL A 165 3.32 0.40 4.34
CA VAL A 165 4.06 0.60 3.09
C VAL A 165 4.18 -0.69 2.30
N LYS A 166 4.09 -0.58 0.96
CA LYS A 166 4.47 -1.65 0.06
C LYS A 166 5.98 -1.66 -0.11
N ALA A 167 6.58 -2.83 0.03
CA ALA A 167 7.99 -3.07 -0.21
C ALA A 167 8.19 -4.25 -1.16
N PHE A 168 9.37 -4.37 -1.74
CA PHE A 168 9.76 -5.54 -2.53
C PHE A 168 10.61 -6.47 -1.67
N GLN A 169 10.34 -7.77 -1.76
CA GLN A 169 11.17 -8.79 -1.11
C GLN A 169 12.59 -8.74 -1.68
N GLY A 170 13.58 -8.73 -0.78
CA GLY A 170 14.99 -8.65 -1.11
C GLY A 170 15.80 -8.28 0.13
N GLU A 171 17.11 -8.17 -0.03
CA GLU A 171 18.04 -7.84 1.06
C GLU A 171 17.65 -6.58 1.89
N PRO A 172 17.18 -5.47 1.28
CA PRO A 172 16.86 -4.27 2.03
C PRO A 172 15.65 -4.39 2.98
N ILE A 173 14.80 -5.44 2.87
CA ILE A 173 13.58 -5.53 3.67
C ILE A 173 13.87 -5.67 5.17
N GLU A 174 14.90 -6.41 5.55
CA GLU A 174 15.28 -6.58 6.95
C GLU A 174 15.88 -5.29 7.54
N GLN A 175 16.56 -4.50 6.72
CA GLN A 175 17.02 -3.18 7.13
C GLN A 175 15.82 -2.25 7.36
N LEU A 176 14.88 -2.20 6.43
CA LEU A 176 13.66 -1.39 6.56
C LEU A 176 12.86 -1.79 7.81
N ARG A 177 12.76 -3.09 8.08
CA ARG A 177 12.09 -3.60 9.28
C ARG A 177 12.77 -3.14 10.58
N ARG A 178 14.09 -3.10 10.63
CA ARG A 178 14.84 -2.54 11.78
C ARG A 178 14.57 -1.06 11.95
N GLU A 179 14.59 -0.29 10.87
CA GLU A 179 14.29 1.15 10.89
C GLU A 179 12.86 1.42 11.38
N PHE A 180 11.87 0.64 10.93
CA PHE A 180 10.49 0.69 11.46
C PHE A 180 10.43 0.38 12.96
N SER A 181 11.21 -0.59 13.44
CA SER A 181 11.23 -0.97 14.86
C SER A 181 11.78 0.15 15.77
N ASN A 182 12.52 1.10 15.22
CA ASN A 182 12.94 2.29 15.98
C ASN A 182 11.76 3.25 16.23
N SER A 183 10.83 3.36 15.27
CA SER A 183 9.73 4.33 15.29
C SER A 183 8.40 3.74 15.77
N PHE A 184 8.19 2.42 15.65
CA PHE A 184 6.93 1.76 15.98
C PHE A 184 7.11 0.69 17.05
N ALA A 185 6.10 0.53 17.92
CA ALA A 185 6.11 -0.49 18.97
C ALA A 185 5.91 -1.92 18.39
N GLN A 186 5.19 -2.04 17.29
CA GLN A 186 4.97 -3.31 16.60
C GLN A 186 5.25 -3.15 15.11
N VAL A 187 5.96 -4.12 14.54
CA VAL A 187 6.26 -4.19 13.09
C VAL A 187 5.88 -5.55 12.56
N LYS A 188 5.04 -5.57 11.52
CA LYS A 188 4.51 -6.80 10.92
C LYS A 188 4.76 -6.84 9.42
N LEU A 189 5.15 -7.98 8.89
CA LEU A 189 5.16 -8.26 7.47
C LEU A 189 3.82 -8.89 7.06
N CYS A 190 3.18 -8.31 6.05
CA CYS A 190 1.87 -8.72 5.56
C CYS A 190 1.98 -9.13 4.09
N LYS A 191 1.48 -10.32 3.76
CA LYS A 191 1.35 -10.80 2.38
C LYS A 191 -0.13 -11.11 2.13
N PRO A 192 -0.92 -10.15 1.59
CA PRO A 192 -2.33 -10.39 1.29
C PRO A 192 -2.51 -11.53 0.29
N LYS A 193 -3.56 -12.33 0.46
CA LYS A 193 -3.93 -13.41 -0.46
C LYS A 193 -4.31 -12.89 -1.84
N SER A 194 -4.83 -11.67 -1.90
CA SER A 194 -5.13 -10.94 -3.13
C SER A 194 -3.88 -10.51 -3.91
N SER A 195 -2.68 -10.53 -3.31
CA SER A 195 -1.43 -10.38 -4.06
C SER A 195 -1.22 -11.57 -4.99
N ARG A 196 -0.57 -11.33 -6.14
CA ARG A 196 -0.19 -12.43 -7.04
C ARG A 196 0.84 -13.30 -6.35
N SER A 197 0.76 -14.61 -6.54
CA SER A 197 1.70 -15.57 -5.93
C SER A 197 3.15 -15.33 -6.37
N GLU A 198 3.35 -14.89 -7.63
CA GLU A 198 4.68 -14.60 -8.17
C GLU A 198 5.17 -13.19 -7.81
N SER A 199 4.30 -12.35 -7.23
CA SER A 199 4.67 -10.98 -6.89
C SER A 199 5.69 -10.96 -5.77
N VAL A 200 6.75 -10.21 -5.98
CA VAL A 200 7.76 -9.91 -4.96
C VAL A 200 7.26 -8.86 -3.94
N GLU A 201 6.06 -8.33 -4.12
CA GLU A 201 5.46 -7.35 -3.23
C GLU A 201 5.15 -7.96 -1.86
N ILE A 202 5.46 -7.21 -0.81
CA ILE A 202 5.09 -7.47 0.57
C ILE A 202 4.72 -6.11 1.20
N PHE A 203 3.93 -6.14 2.26
CA PHE A 203 3.62 -4.92 3.01
C PHE A 203 4.30 -4.97 4.37
N LEU A 204 4.88 -3.83 4.77
CA LEU A 204 5.39 -3.60 6.10
C LEU A 204 4.44 -2.68 6.84
N LEU A 205 3.94 -3.15 7.98
CA LEU A 205 2.99 -2.44 8.83
C LEU A 205 3.67 -2.10 10.16
N GLY A 206 3.84 -0.81 10.42
CA GLY A 206 4.21 -0.25 11.71
C GLY A 206 2.96 0.19 12.47
N LEU A 207 2.80 -0.26 13.70
CA LEU A 207 1.70 0.07 14.58
C LEU A 207 2.21 0.72 15.86
N ASN A 208 1.38 1.60 16.42
CA ASN A 208 1.66 2.30 17.67
C ASN A 208 2.99 3.06 17.58
N LYS A 209 2.99 4.14 16.77
CA LYS A 209 4.12 5.06 16.70
C LYS A 209 4.50 5.52 18.12
N LYS A 210 5.77 5.43 18.44
CA LYS A 210 6.35 5.81 19.74
C LYS A 210 6.30 7.31 20.00
#